data_62979e55be35c8ba3e8f8c3e78fecd0f
#
_entry.id   62979e55be35c8ba3e8f8c3e78fecd0f
#
_cell.length_a   1.000
_cell.length_b   1.000
_cell.length_c   1.000
_cell.angle_alpha   90.00
_cell.angle_beta   90.00
_cell.angle_gamma   90.00
#
_symmetry.space_group_name_H-M   'P 1'
#
loop_
_entity.id
_entity.type
_entity.pdbx_description
1 polymer ?
#
loop_
_entity_poly.entity_id
_entity_poly.type
_entity_poly.pdbx_seq_one_letter_code
_entity_poly.pdbx_strand_id
1 'polypeptide(L)'
;MKFARAGFVLLIFLSVGRSAPVTVCESLTQTLQIRRDDLLGKWFLIAESTNLMGSQLLINMLADNAWANIVAESKDDSLKAHLYYKMLGSCFSLSPSYSLVNNSITMERPYLSTAVLLNTGCPDCLVFFTQVTWGKNSHAGAQLLSRRSEVTADQLQEFKQQVECLSLPSPAVLDAKKGFCPDKSEAHETKITDLTDAMNNMGSNAMETLSSYFNSQSGLMSLIDLVKSGVAALQEQ
;
A
#
# COMPACT_ATOMS: atom_id res chain seq x y z
N MET A 1 -15.97 -65.10 27.12
CA MET A 1 -16.07 -64.17 26.00
C MET A 1 -16.06 -62.76 26.56
N LYS A 2 -14.94 -62.08 26.44
CA LYS A 2 -14.75 -60.69 26.97
C LYS A 2 -14.75 -59.75 25.80
N PHE A 3 -15.75 -58.87 25.71
CA PHE A 3 -15.81 -57.84 24.69
C PHE A 3 -14.94 -56.64 25.13
N ALA A 4 -13.84 -56.42 24.40
CA ALA A 4 -13.04 -55.23 24.53
C ALA A 4 -13.77 -54.05 23.87
N ARG A 5 -14.15 -53.04 24.66
CA ARG A 5 -14.67 -51.77 24.17
C ARG A 5 -13.48 -50.89 23.81
N ALA A 6 -13.19 -50.73 22.54
CA ALA A 6 -12.26 -49.75 22.01
C ALA A 6 -12.94 -48.39 22.02
N GLY A 7 -12.53 -47.52 22.94
CA GLY A 7 -12.95 -46.12 22.97
C GLY A 7 -12.21 -45.31 21.90
N PHE A 8 -12.94 -44.89 20.89
CA PHE A 8 -12.43 -43.97 19.86
C PHE A 8 -12.41 -42.54 20.45
N VAL A 9 -11.24 -42.09 20.87
CA VAL A 9 -11.04 -40.70 21.30
C VAL A 9 -10.90 -39.85 20.05
N LEU A 10 -11.98 -39.20 19.64
CA LEU A 10 -11.99 -38.21 18.57
C LEU A 10 -11.33 -36.93 19.09
N LEU A 11 -10.05 -36.73 18.83
CA LEU A 11 -9.37 -35.46 19.06
C LEU A 11 -9.85 -34.45 18.00
N ILE A 12 -10.91 -33.70 18.34
CA ILE A 12 -11.30 -32.52 17.57
C ILE A 12 -10.27 -31.44 17.87
N PHE A 13 -9.31 -31.25 16.98
CA PHE A 13 -8.49 -30.06 16.95
C PHE A 13 -9.38 -28.87 16.57
N LEU A 14 -9.92 -28.22 17.58
CA LEU A 14 -10.49 -26.88 17.41
C LEU A 14 -9.31 -25.95 17.06
N SER A 15 -9.10 -25.75 15.77
CA SER A 15 -8.33 -24.62 15.28
C SER A 15 -9.12 -23.37 15.67
N VAL A 16 -8.78 -22.82 16.84
CA VAL A 16 -9.25 -21.49 17.24
C VAL A 16 -8.58 -20.52 16.28
N GLY A 17 -9.27 -20.24 15.18
CA GLY A 17 -8.95 -19.08 14.38
C GLY A 17 -8.96 -17.87 15.32
N ARG A 18 -7.82 -17.25 15.55
CA ARG A 18 -7.72 -16.00 16.29
C ARG A 18 -8.24 -14.88 15.37
N SER A 19 -9.56 -14.84 15.18
CA SER A 19 -10.17 -13.57 14.75
C SER A 19 -10.17 -12.65 15.98
N ALA A 20 -9.66 -11.44 15.85
CA ALA A 20 -9.74 -10.45 16.90
C ALA A 20 -11.20 -10.26 17.33
N PRO A 21 -11.48 -10.07 18.64
CA PRO A 21 -12.86 -9.84 19.11
C PRO A 21 -13.46 -8.65 18.36
N VAL A 22 -14.74 -8.72 18.00
CA VAL A 22 -15.46 -7.70 17.20
C VAL A 22 -15.25 -6.27 17.75
N THR A 23 -15.25 -6.11 19.07
CA THR A 23 -14.99 -4.81 19.73
C THR A 23 -13.59 -4.24 19.46
N VAL A 24 -12.58 -5.09 19.29
CA VAL A 24 -11.22 -4.67 18.95
C VAL A 24 -11.16 -4.20 17.50
N CYS A 25 -11.79 -4.91 16.60
CA CYS A 25 -11.84 -4.50 15.18
C CYS A 25 -12.60 -3.19 14.98
N GLU A 26 -13.71 -2.96 15.70
CA GLU A 26 -14.44 -1.69 15.65
C GLU A 26 -13.55 -0.51 16.03
N SER A 27 -12.73 -0.64 17.07
CA SER A 27 -11.79 0.41 17.49
C SER A 27 -10.67 0.61 16.46
N LEU A 28 -10.06 -0.48 15.98
CA LEU A 28 -8.94 -0.44 15.05
C LEU A 28 -9.31 0.07 13.65
N THR A 29 -10.58 -0.13 13.23
CA THR A 29 -11.07 0.32 11.92
C THR A 29 -11.94 1.57 11.98
N GLN A 30 -12.01 2.21 13.15
CA GLN A 30 -12.70 3.48 13.33
C GLN A 30 -12.08 4.55 12.43
N THR A 31 -12.92 5.23 11.64
CA THR A 31 -12.48 6.33 10.81
C THR A 31 -12.30 7.62 11.61
N LEU A 32 -11.22 8.34 11.34
CA LEU A 32 -10.93 9.64 11.93
C LEU A 32 -11.34 10.78 10.99
N GLN A 33 -11.55 11.96 11.57
CA GLN A 33 -11.71 13.19 10.79
C GLN A 33 -10.37 13.57 10.16
N ILE A 34 -10.38 13.77 8.85
CA ILE A 34 -9.20 14.22 8.12
C ILE A 34 -9.12 15.74 8.20
N ARG A 35 -8.01 16.24 8.73
CA ARG A 35 -7.67 17.65 8.63
C ARG A 35 -6.52 17.79 7.64
N ARG A 36 -6.64 18.71 6.71
CA ARG A 36 -5.64 18.95 5.66
C ARG A 36 -4.23 19.09 6.21
N ASP A 37 -4.08 19.90 7.26
CA ASP A 37 -2.77 20.22 7.83
C ASP A 37 -2.07 19.01 8.46
N ASP A 38 -2.82 18.04 8.97
CA ASP A 38 -2.25 16.81 9.55
C ASP A 38 -1.61 15.91 8.49
N LEU A 39 -2.01 16.06 7.21
CA LEU A 39 -1.49 15.28 6.10
C LEU A 39 -0.21 15.87 5.50
N LEU A 40 0.04 17.18 5.67
CA LEU A 40 1.13 17.87 4.98
C LEU A 40 2.52 17.41 5.44
N GLY A 41 3.50 17.53 4.53
CA GLY A 41 4.91 17.24 4.75
C GLY A 41 5.31 15.81 4.41
N LYS A 42 6.44 15.36 4.94
CA LYS A 42 7.09 14.10 4.58
C LYS A 42 6.53 12.92 5.37
N TRP A 43 6.27 11.82 4.65
CA TRP A 43 5.78 10.55 5.17
C TRP A 43 6.52 9.39 4.52
N PHE A 44 6.98 8.42 5.32
CA PHE A 44 7.57 7.17 4.83
C PHE A 44 6.50 6.09 4.78
N LEU A 45 6.43 5.35 3.69
CA LEU A 45 5.61 4.14 3.60
C LEU A 45 6.32 3.01 4.35
N ILE A 46 5.70 2.53 5.41
CA ILE A 46 6.26 1.47 6.25
C ILE A 46 5.77 0.10 5.80
N ALA A 47 4.48 -0.01 5.57
CA ALA A 47 3.86 -1.27 5.17
C ALA A 47 2.59 -1.02 4.37
N GLU A 48 2.26 -1.95 3.48
CA GLU A 48 0.99 -1.92 2.76
C GLU A 48 0.41 -3.31 2.54
N SER A 49 -0.90 -3.37 2.47
CA SER A 49 -1.67 -4.57 2.14
C SER A 49 -2.75 -4.23 1.14
N THR A 50 -3.00 -5.12 0.19
CA THR A 50 -4.11 -4.97 -0.76
C THR A 50 -4.61 -6.33 -1.20
N ASN A 51 -5.90 -6.40 -1.52
CA ASN A 51 -6.52 -7.60 -2.07
C ASN A 51 -6.33 -7.74 -3.60
N LEU A 52 -5.59 -6.84 -4.23
CA LEU A 52 -5.19 -7.00 -5.64
C LEU A 52 -4.25 -8.20 -5.76
N MET A 53 -4.68 -9.21 -6.52
CA MET A 53 -3.95 -10.47 -6.67
C MET A 53 -2.50 -10.22 -7.11
N GLY A 54 -1.54 -10.84 -6.44
CA GLY A 54 -0.12 -10.78 -6.78
C GLY A 54 0.61 -9.48 -6.44
N SER A 55 -0.09 -8.44 -5.98
CA SER A 55 0.53 -7.18 -5.58
C SER A 55 1.60 -7.35 -4.50
N GLN A 56 1.34 -8.19 -3.51
CA GLN A 56 2.31 -8.48 -2.45
C GLN A 56 3.60 -9.13 -3.00
N LEU A 57 3.47 -10.02 -4.00
CA LEU A 57 4.62 -10.60 -4.68
C LEU A 57 5.42 -9.52 -5.41
N LEU A 58 4.74 -8.62 -6.13
CA LEU A 58 5.38 -7.50 -6.83
C LEU A 58 6.12 -6.58 -5.87
N ILE A 59 5.49 -6.19 -4.76
CA ILE A 59 6.11 -5.34 -3.74
C ILE A 59 7.35 -6.02 -3.18
N ASN A 60 7.25 -7.28 -2.75
CA ASN A 60 8.36 -8.02 -2.16
C ASN A 60 9.53 -8.23 -3.12
N MET A 61 9.27 -8.35 -4.41
CA MET A 61 10.31 -8.61 -5.42
C MET A 61 10.91 -7.34 -6.02
N LEU A 62 10.16 -6.27 -6.10
CA LEU A 62 10.55 -5.08 -6.84
C LEU A 62 10.76 -3.84 -5.97
N ALA A 63 9.96 -3.66 -4.91
CA ALA A 63 10.01 -2.47 -4.09
C ALA A 63 11.14 -2.54 -3.05
N ASP A 64 11.94 -1.50 -3.01
CA ASP A 64 12.93 -1.28 -1.95
C ASP A 64 12.32 -0.41 -0.86
N ASN A 65 11.87 0.79 -1.20
CA ASN A 65 11.26 1.75 -0.29
C ASN A 65 10.41 2.78 -1.03
N ALA A 66 9.56 3.48 -0.27
CA ALA A 66 8.79 4.62 -0.76
C ALA A 66 8.61 5.69 0.31
N TRP A 67 8.48 6.93 -0.12
CA TRP A 67 8.09 8.04 0.73
C TRP A 67 7.33 9.09 -0.08
N ALA A 68 6.60 9.94 0.60
CA ALA A 68 5.80 11.00 0.02
C ALA A 68 6.11 12.34 0.69
N ASN A 69 6.04 13.43 -0.09
CA ASN A 69 5.90 14.78 0.44
C ASN A 69 4.56 15.35 -0.01
N ILE A 70 3.66 15.56 0.93
CA ILE A 70 2.31 16.06 0.67
C ILE A 70 2.32 17.57 0.87
N VAL A 71 1.87 18.30 -0.14
CA VAL A 71 1.77 19.76 -0.13
C VAL A 71 0.36 20.22 -0.42
N ALA A 72 0.01 21.38 0.13
CA ALA A 72 -1.26 22.03 -0.15
C ALA A 72 -1.25 22.60 -1.57
N GLU A 73 -2.34 22.44 -2.30
CA GLU A 73 -2.58 23.17 -3.54
C GLU A 73 -3.39 24.46 -3.26
N SER A 74 -3.54 25.30 -4.29
CA SER A 74 -4.21 26.61 -4.16
C SER A 74 -5.69 26.54 -3.80
N LYS A 75 -6.36 25.41 -4.04
CA LYS A 75 -7.73 25.16 -3.60
C LYS A 75 -7.71 24.54 -2.21
N ASP A 76 -8.57 24.99 -1.32
CA ASP A 76 -8.61 24.58 0.08
C ASP A 76 -8.79 23.06 0.28
N ASP A 77 -9.48 22.41 -0.66
CA ASP A 77 -9.73 20.96 -0.60
C ASP A 77 -8.79 20.14 -1.48
N SER A 78 -7.68 20.72 -1.98
CA SER A 78 -6.77 20.05 -2.88
C SER A 78 -5.40 19.84 -2.25
N LEU A 79 -4.84 18.65 -2.48
CA LEU A 79 -3.51 18.24 -2.05
C LEU A 79 -2.74 17.69 -3.26
N LYS A 80 -1.43 17.90 -3.27
CA LYS A 80 -0.52 17.24 -4.17
C LYS A 80 0.46 16.39 -3.38
N ALA A 81 0.61 15.12 -3.75
CA ALA A 81 1.63 14.27 -3.15
C ALA A 81 2.77 14.07 -4.15
N HIS A 82 3.98 14.42 -3.76
CA HIS A 82 5.20 14.03 -4.47
C HIS A 82 5.65 12.68 -3.91
N LEU A 83 5.38 11.62 -4.65
CA LEU A 83 5.69 10.24 -4.28
C LEU A 83 7.04 9.84 -4.87
N TYR A 84 7.86 9.19 -4.07
CA TYR A 84 9.17 8.70 -4.47
C TYR A 84 9.24 7.20 -4.17
N TYR A 85 9.52 6.42 -5.19
CA TYR A 85 9.62 4.97 -5.12
C TYR A 85 11.04 4.54 -5.47
N LYS A 86 11.64 3.74 -4.61
CA LYS A 86 12.87 3.03 -4.94
C LYS A 86 12.52 1.60 -5.31
N MET A 87 12.87 1.20 -6.51
CA MET A 87 12.62 -0.15 -7.04
C MET A 87 13.90 -0.68 -7.68
N LEU A 88 14.37 -1.82 -7.19
CA LEU A 88 15.60 -2.48 -7.68
C LEU A 88 16.80 -1.51 -7.76
N GLY A 89 16.93 -0.63 -6.77
CA GLY A 89 17.98 0.39 -6.69
C GLY A 89 17.75 1.68 -7.48
N SER A 90 16.79 1.71 -8.41
CA SER A 90 16.44 2.90 -9.21
C SER A 90 15.34 3.72 -8.60
N CYS A 91 15.39 5.04 -8.83
CA CYS A 91 14.43 5.99 -8.27
C CYS A 91 13.40 6.46 -9.29
N PHE A 92 12.14 6.43 -8.88
CA PHE A 92 10.99 6.89 -9.65
C PHE A 92 10.19 7.90 -8.84
N SER A 93 9.52 8.83 -9.52
CA SER A 93 8.61 9.76 -8.88
C SER A 93 7.26 9.82 -9.59
N LEU A 94 6.22 10.12 -8.81
CA LEU A 94 4.86 10.41 -9.24
C LEU A 94 4.35 11.61 -8.48
N SER A 95 3.54 12.44 -9.11
CA SER A 95 2.98 13.63 -8.47
C SER A 95 1.46 13.75 -8.69
N PRO A 96 0.66 12.81 -8.13
CA PRO A 96 -0.79 12.88 -8.22
C PRO A 96 -1.36 14.02 -7.38
N SER A 97 -2.51 14.54 -7.84
CA SER A 97 -3.36 15.47 -7.07
C SER A 97 -4.55 14.72 -6.48
N TYR A 98 -4.93 15.13 -5.28
CA TYR A 98 -6.03 14.56 -4.51
C TYR A 98 -7.00 15.67 -4.09
N SER A 99 -8.25 15.30 -3.91
CA SER A 99 -9.28 16.17 -3.34
C SER A 99 -9.75 15.62 -1.99
N LEU A 100 -9.97 16.52 -1.03
CA LEU A 100 -10.60 16.20 0.26
C LEU A 100 -12.10 16.39 0.11
N VAL A 101 -12.87 15.30 0.14
CA VAL A 101 -14.33 15.33 -0.04
C VAL A 101 -14.97 14.44 1.02
N ASN A 102 -15.93 15.00 1.79
CA ASN A 102 -16.72 14.23 2.77
C ASN A 102 -15.86 13.34 3.68
N ASN A 103 -14.80 13.89 4.27
CA ASN A 103 -13.88 13.18 5.15
C ASN A 103 -13.12 12.02 4.47
N SER A 104 -12.90 12.11 3.18
CA SER A 104 -12.09 11.17 2.40
C SER A 104 -11.13 11.88 1.46
N ILE A 105 -10.06 11.21 1.11
CA ILE A 105 -9.08 11.64 0.10
C ILE A 105 -9.44 10.91 -1.20
N THR A 106 -9.73 11.66 -2.25
CA THR A 106 -10.15 11.11 -3.53
C THR A 106 -9.17 11.46 -4.64
N MET A 107 -8.85 10.51 -5.48
CA MET A 107 -8.13 10.68 -6.74
C MET A 107 -9.01 10.15 -7.88
N GLU A 108 -9.21 10.96 -8.91
CA GLU A 108 -10.08 10.61 -10.04
C GLU A 108 -9.31 10.02 -11.23
N ARG A 109 -8.05 10.38 -11.36
CA ARG A 109 -7.20 9.96 -12.49
C ARG A 109 -5.86 9.44 -12.03
N PRO A 110 -5.32 8.40 -12.69
CA PRO A 110 -5.82 7.67 -13.87
C PRO A 110 -6.94 6.67 -13.55
N TYR A 111 -7.22 6.42 -12.28
CA TYR A 111 -8.30 5.58 -11.78
C TYR A 111 -8.96 6.23 -10.56
N LEU A 112 -10.18 5.87 -10.30
CA LEU A 112 -10.88 6.36 -9.11
C LEU A 112 -10.37 5.63 -7.87
N SER A 113 -9.87 6.40 -6.92
CA SER A 113 -9.56 5.89 -5.58
C SER A 113 -10.12 6.80 -4.49
N THR A 114 -10.55 6.19 -3.40
CA THR A 114 -11.04 6.91 -2.21
C THR A 114 -10.39 6.29 -0.99
N ALA A 115 -9.76 7.12 -0.17
CA ALA A 115 -9.10 6.72 1.05
C ALA A 115 -9.72 7.41 2.27
N VAL A 116 -9.86 6.67 3.36
CA VAL A 116 -10.24 7.18 4.69
C VAL A 116 -9.09 6.96 5.66
N LEU A 117 -8.99 7.82 6.66
CA LEU A 117 -8.01 7.71 7.73
C LEU A 117 -8.57 6.86 8.85
N LEU A 118 -7.82 5.85 9.29
CA LEU A 118 -8.16 4.99 10.41
C LEU A 118 -7.46 5.40 11.69
N ASN A 119 -8.08 5.05 12.81
CA ASN A 119 -7.48 5.24 14.12
C ASN A 119 -6.20 4.41 14.28
N THR A 120 -5.20 4.97 14.98
CA THR A 120 -3.95 4.27 15.32
C THR A 120 -3.38 4.81 16.63
N GLY A 121 -2.78 3.94 17.44
CA GLY A 121 -2.03 4.31 18.64
C GLY A 121 -0.67 4.96 18.35
N CYS A 122 -0.26 5.07 17.10
CA CYS A 122 0.98 5.70 16.69
C CYS A 122 0.76 7.21 16.42
N PRO A 123 1.29 8.13 17.25
CA PRO A 123 0.94 9.56 17.17
C PRO A 123 1.54 10.27 15.94
N ASP A 124 2.59 9.71 15.34
CA ASP A 124 3.27 10.22 14.15
C ASP A 124 3.09 9.31 12.93
N CYS A 125 2.00 8.51 12.92
CA CYS A 125 1.59 7.66 11.82
C CYS A 125 0.25 8.07 11.22
N LEU A 126 0.04 7.65 9.97
CA LEU A 126 -1.25 7.65 9.30
C LEU A 126 -1.54 6.22 8.83
N VAL A 127 -2.75 5.76 9.05
CA VAL A 127 -3.23 4.50 8.48
C VAL A 127 -4.36 4.82 7.53
N PHE A 128 -4.14 4.62 6.25
CA PHE A 128 -5.19 4.79 5.24
C PHE A 128 -5.80 3.45 4.88
N PHE A 129 -7.13 3.43 4.79
CA PHE A 129 -7.86 2.39 4.09
C PHE A 129 -8.37 2.96 2.77
N THR A 130 -7.94 2.35 1.68
CA THR A 130 -8.18 2.84 0.32
C THR A 130 -9.03 1.84 -0.46
N GLN A 131 -10.02 2.35 -1.17
CA GLN A 131 -10.77 1.62 -2.18
C GLN A 131 -10.41 2.16 -3.55
N VAL A 132 -10.08 1.25 -4.47
CA VAL A 132 -9.68 1.56 -5.84
C VAL A 132 -10.66 0.91 -6.80
N THR A 133 -11.24 1.68 -7.70
CA THR A 133 -12.04 1.14 -8.80
C THR A 133 -11.20 1.10 -10.06
N TRP A 134 -10.98 -0.10 -10.56
CA TRP A 134 -10.18 -0.37 -11.75
C TRP A 134 -11.03 -1.12 -12.77
N GLY A 135 -11.48 -0.41 -13.79
CA GLY A 135 -12.44 -0.95 -14.74
C GLY A 135 -13.75 -1.33 -14.06
N LYS A 136 -14.09 -2.63 -14.11
CA LYS A 136 -15.28 -3.20 -13.43
C LYS A 136 -14.98 -3.78 -12.05
N ASN A 137 -13.71 -3.80 -11.65
CA ASN A 137 -13.27 -4.42 -10.40
C ASN A 137 -13.03 -3.35 -9.33
N SER A 138 -13.35 -3.69 -8.09
CA SER A 138 -13.01 -2.89 -6.93
C SER A 138 -11.99 -3.65 -6.09
N HIS A 139 -10.94 -2.95 -5.69
CA HIS A 139 -9.88 -3.45 -4.83
C HIS A 139 -9.78 -2.59 -3.59
N ALA A 140 -9.39 -3.21 -2.50
CA ALA A 140 -9.16 -2.51 -1.24
C ALA A 140 -7.70 -2.70 -0.81
N GLY A 141 -7.18 -1.71 -0.10
CA GLY A 141 -5.86 -1.76 0.49
C GLY A 141 -5.77 -0.94 1.76
N ALA A 142 -4.75 -1.21 2.54
CA ALA A 142 -4.39 -0.43 3.71
C ALA A 142 -2.89 -0.07 3.66
N GLN A 143 -2.55 1.14 4.09
CA GLN A 143 -1.18 1.65 4.09
C GLN A 143 -0.87 2.27 5.44
N LEU A 144 0.28 1.88 6.01
CA LEU A 144 0.86 2.50 7.18
C LEU A 144 1.97 3.46 6.74
N LEU A 145 1.77 4.73 7.01
CA LEU A 145 2.77 5.77 6.81
C LEU A 145 3.25 6.30 8.16
N SER A 146 4.50 6.76 8.24
CA SER A 146 5.06 7.36 9.45
C SER A 146 5.95 8.55 9.10
N ARG A 147 6.08 9.50 10.06
CA ARG A 147 7.09 10.56 9.99
C ARG A 147 8.52 10.03 10.14
N ARG A 148 8.66 8.84 10.72
CA ARG A 148 9.92 8.12 10.88
C ARG A 148 10.07 7.07 9.78
N SER A 149 11.30 6.77 9.41
CA SER A 149 11.60 5.71 8.43
C SER A 149 11.34 4.29 8.97
N GLU A 150 11.13 4.14 10.27
CA GLU A 150 10.82 2.89 10.95
C GLU A 150 9.80 3.12 12.08
N VAL A 151 9.00 2.12 12.38
CA VAL A 151 8.07 2.08 13.52
C VAL A 151 8.46 0.99 14.50
N THR A 152 7.89 1.01 15.71
CA THR A 152 8.13 -0.04 16.69
C THR A 152 7.42 -1.34 16.29
N ALA A 153 7.87 -2.47 16.88
CA ALA A 153 7.24 -3.77 16.64
C ALA A 153 5.75 -3.76 17.03
N ASP A 154 5.40 -3.07 18.12
CA ASP A 154 4.01 -2.97 18.59
C ASP A 154 3.14 -2.16 17.62
N GLN A 155 3.65 -1.05 17.08
CA GLN A 155 2.95 -0.24 16.06
C GLN A 155 2.73 -1.01 14.75
N LEU A 156 3.72 -1.78 14.33
CA LEU A 156 3.58 -2.67 13.17
C LEU A 156 2.60 -3.81 13.45
N GLN A 157 2.57 -4.34 14.68
CA GLN A 157 1.62 -5.38 15.09
C GLN A 157 0.19 -4.84 15.10
N GLU A 158 -0.03 -3.62 15.59
CA GLU A 158 -1.34 -2.95 15.51
C GLU A 158 -1.82 -2.83 14.06
N PHE A 159 -0.96 -2.38 13.14
CA PHE A 159 -1.31 -2.33 11.73
C PHE A 159 -1.65 -3.70 11.14
N LYS A 160 -0.93 -4.76 11.50
CA LYS A 160 -1.27 -6.14 11.08
C LYS A 160 -2.66 -6.55 11.56
N GLN A 161 -3.03 -6.20 12.80
CA GLN A 161 -4.37 -6.47 13.33
C GLN A 161 -5.45 -5.66 12.57
N GLN A 162 -5.18 -4.39 12.21
CA GLN A 162 -6.07 -3.61 11.38
C GLN A 162 -6.31 -4.26 10.01
N VAL A 163 -5.24 -4.73 9.37
CA VAL A 163 -5.29 -5.45 8.09
C VAL A 163 -6.14 -6.72 8.19
N GLU A 164 -6.00 -7.49 9.29
CA GLU A 164 -6.86 -8.66 9.56
C GLU A 164 -8.32 -8.27 9.74
N CYS A 165 -8.60 -7.21 10.51
CA CYS A 165 -9.95 -6.69 10.71
C CYS A 165 -10.62 -6.21 9.40
N LEU A 166 -9.82 -5.71 8.46
CA LEU A 166 -10.26 -5.28 7.12
C LEU A 166 -10.38 -6.45 6.12
N SER A 167 -10.10 -7.68 6.56
CA SER A 167 -10.06 -8.88 5.71
C SER A 167 -9.10 -8.74 4.52
N LEU A 168 -7.99 -8.04 4.72
CA LEU A 168 -6.92 -7.90 3.75
C LEU A 168 -5.81 -8.96 4.00
N PRO A 169 -5.00 -9.30 2.98
CA PRO A 169 -3.84 -10.17 3.15
C PRO A 169 -2.82 -9.59 4.12
N SER A 170 -1.93 -10.44 4.65
CA SER A 170 -0.80 -9.96 5.48
C SER A 170 -0.01 -8.87 4.75
N PRO A 171 0.36 -7.76 5.42
CA PRO A 171 1.02 -6.66 4.76
C PRO A 171 2.44 -6.99 4.32
N ALA A 172 2.86 -6.43 3.19
CA ALA A 172 4.27 -6.29 2.83
C ALA A 172 4.87 -5.15 3.65
N VAL A 173 6.02 -5.41 4.28
CA VAL A 173 6.76 -4.42 5.07
C VAL A 173 8.00 -4.01 4.30
N LEU A 174 8.20 -2.71 4.10
CA LEU A 174 9.36 -2.18 3.41
C LEU A 174 10.58 -2.11 4.35
N ASP A 175 11.77 -2.32 3.80
CA ASP A 175 13.02 -2.36 4.59
C ASP A 175 13.77 -1.02 4.46
N ALA A 176 13.74 -0.20 5.51
CA ALA A 176 14.45 1.08 5.54
C ALA A 176 15.95 0.97 5.24
N LYS A 177 16.57 -0.19 5.50
CA LYS A 177 17.99 -0.44 5.24
C LYS A 177 18.35 -0.42 3.75
N LYS A 178 17.37 -0.64 2.89
CA LYS A 178 17.56 -0.51 1.43
C LYS A 178 17.72 0.95 0.96
N GLY A 179 17.56 1.92 1.88
CA GLY A 179 17.67 3.35 1.62
C GLY A 179 16.51 3.91 0.82
N PHE A 180 16.43 5.22 0.71
CA PHE A 180 15.35 5.96 0.06
C PHE A 180 15.87 6.75 -1.15
N CYS A 181 14.99 7.09 -2.07
CA CYS A 181 15.28 8.08 -3.09
C CYS A 181 15.48 9.46 -2.45
N PRO A 182 16.41 10.29 -2.95
CA PRO A 182 16.50 11.68 -2.53
C PRO A 182 15.27 12.49 -2.96
N ASP A 183 15.07 13.65 -2.35
CA ASP A 183 14.13 14.64 -2.89
C ASP A 183 14.66 15.18 -4.24
N LYS A 184 13.75 15.58 -5.14
CA LYS A 184 14.17 16.20 -6.42
C LYS A 184 15.04 17.45 -6.23
N SER A 185 14.82 18.20 -5.16
CA SER A 185 15.63 19.38 -4.82
C SER A 185 17.03 19.04 -4.34
N GLU A 186 17.26 17.82 -3.85
CA GLU A 186 18.52 17.33 -3.31
C GLU A 186 19.25 16.38 -4.29
N ALA A 187 18.60 16.01 -5.39
CA ALA A 187 19.12 15.06 -6.37
C ALA A 187 20.13 15.70 -7.32
N HIS A 188 21.35 15.99 -6.84
CA HIS A 188 22.43 16.50 -7.69
C HIS A 188 23.07 15.43 -8.59
N GLU A 189 23.07 14.16 -8.15
CA GLU A 189 23.72 13.03 -8.85
C GLU A 189 22.79 11.83 -9.09
N THR A 190 21.69 11.72 -8.35
CA THR A 190 20.77 10.58 -8.48
C THR A 190 19.73 10.86 -9.54
N LYS A 191 19.70 10.05 -10.60
CA LYS A 191 18.68 10.12 -11.64
C LYS A 191 17.33 9.66 -11.06
N ILE A 192 16.30 10.51 -11.12
CA ILE A 192 14.92 10.20 -10.76
C ILE A 192 14.07 10.20 -12.03
N THR A 193 13.48 9.07 -12.38
CA THR A 193 12.58 8.96 -13.53
C THR A 193 11.18 9.39 -13.13
N ASP A 194 10.68 10.50 -13.69
CA ASP A 194 9.32 10.97 -13.44
C ASP A 194 8.31 10.23 -14.31
N LEU A 195 7.37 9.54 -13.68
CA LEU A 195 6.31 8.76 -14.32
C LEU A 195 4.96 9.48 -14.31
N THR A 196 4.89 10.73 -13.87
CA THR A 196 3.63 11.48 -13.69
C THR A 196 2.84 11.58 -15.01
N ASP A 197 3.51 12.00 -16.08
CA ASP A 197 2.86 12.15 -17.39
C ASP A 197 2.46 10.80 -17.99
N ALA A 198 3.31 9.78 -17.86
CA ALA A 198 3.00 8.42 -18.32
C ALA A 198 1.75 7.88 -17.61
N MET A 199 1.63 8.11 -16.31
CA MET A 199 0.48 7.67 -15.53
C MET A 199 -0.79 8.47 -15.88
N ASN A 200 -0.70 9.80 -16.00
CA ASN A 200 -1.83 10.66 -16.33
C ASN A 200 -2.39 10.41 -17.74
N ASN A 201 -1.52 10.01 -18.66
CA ASN A 201 -1.89 9.69 -20.05
C ASN A 201 -2.23 8.20 -20.27
N MET A 202 -2.25 7.40 -19.20
CA MET A 202 -2.61 5.98 -19.29
C MET A 202 -4.10 5.83 -19.63
N GLY A 203 -4.38 5.42 -20.86
CA GLY A 203 -5.76 5.19 -21.32
C GLY A 203 -6.36 3.89 -20.77
N SER A 204 -7.67 3.72 -20.95
CA SER A 204 -8.42 2.54 -20.49
C SER A 204 -7.82 1.22 -21.01
N ASN A 205 -7.36 1.18 -22.26
CA ASN A 205 -6.75 -0.01 -22.85
C ASN A 205 -5.44 -0.42 -22.17
N ALA A 206 -4.61 0.55 -21.77
CA ALA A 206 -3.38 0.27 -21.03
C ALA A 206 -3.71 -0.25 -19.61
N MET A 207 -4.75 0.31 -19.00
CA MET A 207 -5.26 -0.14 -17.71
C MET A 207 -5.83 -1.56 -17.78
N GLU A 208 -6.59 -1.91 -18.81
CA GLU A 208 -7.08 -3.27 -19.03
C GLU A 208 -5.94 -4.25 -19.28
N THR A 209 -4.95 -3.87 -20.08
CA THR A 209 -3.74 -4.67 -20.30
C THR A 209 -3.00 -4.93 -19.01
N LEU A 210 -2.76 -3.89 -18.21
CA LEU A 210 -2.13 -4.03 -16.90
C LEU A 210 -2.94 -4.95 -15.98
N SER A 211 -4.28 -4.78 -15.94
CA SER A 211 -5.17 -5.66 -15.19
C SER A 211 -5.04 -7.13 -15.59
N SER A 212 -4.83 -7.42 -16.89
CA SER A 212 -4.69 -8.79 -17.37
C SER A 212 -3.47 -9.51 -16.78
N TYR A 213 -2.38 -8.80 -16.51
CA TYR A 213 -1.19 -9.36 -15.86
C TYR A 213 -1.47 -9.82 -14.43
N PHE A 214 -2.37 -9.17 -13.72
CA PHE A 214 -2.74 -9.54 -12.35
C PHE A 214 -3.68 -10.76 -12.27
N ASN A 215 -4.28 -11.17 -13.38
CA ASN A 215 -5.27 -12.26 -13.42
C ASN A 215 -4.66 -13.67 -13.45
N SER A 216 -3.35 -13.80 -13.60
CA SER A 216 -2.66 -15.09 -13.63
C SER A 216 -1.25 -15.01 -13.09
N GLN A 217 -0.74 -16.15 -12.58
CA GLN A 217 0.64 -16.23 -12.10
C GLN A 217 1.65 -16.00 -13.23
N SER A 218 1.39 -16.49 -14.43
CA SER A 218 2.25 -16.26 -15.60
C SER A 218 2.27 -14.81 -16.02
N GLY A 219 1.12 -14.11 -15.96
CA GLY A 219 1.03 -12.67 -16.20
C GLY A 219 1.88 -11.88 -15.20
N LEU A 220 1.75 -12.18 -13.90
CA LEU A 220 2.55 -11.54 -12.86
C LEU A 220 4.06 -11.72 -13.09
N MET A 221 4.50 -12.94 -13.42
CA MET A 221 5.91 -13.17 -13.72
C MET A 221 6.38 -12.39 -14.94
N SER A 222 5.57 -12.32 -15.99
CA SER A 222 5.87 -11.49 -17.18
C SER A 222 5.96 -10.01 -16.84
N LEU A 223 5.09 -9.51 -15.97
CA LEU A 223 5.16 -8.12 -15.48
C LEU A 223 6.43 -7.86 -14.68
N ILE A 224 6.81 -8.78 -13.79
CA ILE A 224 8.06 -8.70 -13.02
C ILE A 224 9.27 -8.63 -13.95
N ASP A 225 9.33 -9.51 -14.95
CA ASP A 225 10.45 -9.55 -15.89
C ASP A 225 10.49 -8.28 -16.76
N LEU A 226 9.35 -7.75 -17.17
CA LEU A 226 9.25 -6.49 -17.88
C LEU A 226 9.78 -5.32 -17.04
N VAL A 227 9.37 -5.23 -15.78
CA VAL A 227 9.84 -4.17 -14.86
C VAL A 227 11.35 -4.31 -14.62
N LYS A 228 11.86 -5.51 -14.36
CA LYS A 228 13.30 -5.75 -14.18
C LYS A 228 14.10 -5.32 -15.41
N SER A 229 13.66 -5.70 -16.59
CA SER A 229 14.33 -5.33 -17.86
C SER A 229 14.28 -3.81 -18.10
N GLY A 230 13.15 -3.16 -17.80
CA GLY A 230 13.01 -1.72 -17.91
C GLY A 230 13.93 -0.97 -16.92
N VAL A 231 14.01 -1.43 -15.67
CA VAL A 231 14.90 -0.84 -14.66
C VAL A 231 16.37 -1.03 -15.06
N ALA A 232 16.77 -2.22 -15.52
CA ALA A 232 18.13 -2.47 -15.97
C ALA A 232 18.54 -1.52 -17.13
N ALA A 233 17.65 -1.34 -18.11
CA ALA A 233 17.91 -0.42 -19.23
C ALA A 233 18.06 1.06 -18.80
N LEU A 234 17.42 1.47 -17.68
CA LEU A 234 17.57 2.81 -17.12
C LEU A 234 18.90 2.99 -16.35
N GLN A 235 19.45 1.91 -15.82
CA GLN A 235 20.73 1.91 -15.08
C GLN A 235 21.97 1.97 -16.01
N GLU A 236 21.79 1.54 -17.27
CA GLU A 236 22.86 1.56 -18.28
C GLU A 236 23.01 2.91 -19.00
N GLN A 237 22.11 3.87 -18.77
CA GLN A 237 22.12 5.22 -19.35
C GLN A 237 22.71 6.27 -18.40
#